data_970ef86ee5337cf8c27c19ae7813a6e0
#
_entry.id   970ef86ee5337cf8c27c19ae7813a6e0
#
_cell.length_a   1.000
_cell.length_b   1.000
_cell.length_c   1.000
_cell.angle_alpha   90.00
_cell.angle_beta   90.00
_cell.angle_gamma   90.00
#
_symmetry.space_group_name_H-M   'P 1'
#
loop_
_entity.id
_entity.type
_entity.pdbx_description
1 polymer ?
#
loop_
_entity_poly.entity_id
_entity_poly.type
_entity_poly.pdbx_seq_one_letter_code
_entity_poly.pdbx_strand_id
1 'polypeptide(L)'
;MNTKLRCLLLDDEIPGLTYLRMMCEQIEYVEVVKAFNDPLKLVEEAGQLDFDLCILDIEMPGLNGLQVAHLLKGKPVIFTTAYKDHAAEAYDLEAIDYIRKPVQKERLEKALQKAADLLSVSKSEKQFVQLNTNKGKTLLYFNQVSLITTAERDKRDKLVLLENREELVLKNISFEQILSFLPSEDFCRVNKKDIVALKVVKFFTHDEIITTMHDPNGHELKITLGDNYRKEFIQKTIQ
;
A
#
# COMPACT_ATOMS: atom_id res chain seq x y z
N MET A 1 5.44 4.29 9.59
CA MET A 1 4.07 4.83 9.86
C MET A 1 3.11 3.68 9.73
N ASN A 2 2.40 3.33 10.79
CA ASN A 2 1.31 2.36 10.71
C ASN A 2 0.23 2.99 9.82
N THR A 3 0.20 2.65 8.53
CA THR A 3 -0.79 3.18 7.60
C THR A 3 -2.13 2.58 8.00
N LYS A 4 -3.06 3.43 8.48
CA LYS A 4 -4.40 3.01 8.85
C LYS A 4 -5.10 2.36 7.66
N LEU A 5 -5.91 1.34 7.93
CA LEU A 5 -6.83 0.73 6.98
C LEU A 5 -7.96 1.72 6.68
N ARG A 6 -7.99 2.26 5.47
CA ARG A 6 -8.91 3.33 5.06
C ARG A 6 -10.20 2.75 4.49
N CYS A 7 -11.31 3.00 5.16
CA CYS A 7 -12.59 2.37 4.88
C CYS A 7 -13.63 3.36 4.35
N LEU A 8 -14.42 2.92 3.36
CA LEU A 8 -15.72 3.50 3.04
C LEU A 8 -16.82 2.66 3.68
N LEU A 9 -17.84 3.31 4.22
CA LEU A 9 -19.00 2.67 4.82
C LEU A 9 -20.24 2.96 3.97
N LEU A 10 -21.14 1.97 3.84
CA LEU A 10 -22.42 2.14 3.17
C LEU A 10 -23.51 1.37 3.90
N ASP A 11 -24.59 2.07 4.30
CA ASP A 11 -25.79 1.52 4.91
C ASP A 11 -26.90 2.58 4.74
N ASP A 12 -28.03 2.24 4.14
CA ASP A 12 -29.13 3.19 3.91
C ASP A 12 -29.84 3.58 5.21
N GLU A 13 -29.71 2.76 6.25
CA GLU A 13 -30.23 3.06 7.59
C GLU A 13 -29.25 3.94 8.37
N ILE A 14 -29.55 5.23 8.53
CA ILE A 14 -28.69 6.19 9.26
C ILE A 14 -28.29 5.72 10.66
N PRO A 15 -29.18 5.12 11.50
CA PRO A 15 -28.78 4.60 12.80
C PRO A 15 -27.73 3.49 12.70
N GLY A 16 -27.89 2.55 11.75
CA GLY A 16 -26.96 1.47 11.47
C GLY A 16 -25.59 2.00 11.02
N LEU A 17 -25.60 2.93 10.07
CA LEU A 17 -24.40 3.59 9.55
C LEU A 17 -23.63 4.35 10.65
N THR A 18 -24.36 5.10 11.49
CA THR A 18 -23.75 5.83 12.61
C THR A 18 -23.11 4.90 13.62
N TYR A 19 -23.78 3.78 13.95
CA TYR A 19 -23.26 2.79 14.86
C TYR A 19 -22.02 2.07 14.29
N LEU A 20 -22.06 1.67 13.03
CA LEU A 20 -20.94 1.05 12.32
C LEU A 20 -19.73 2.00 12.30
N ARG A 21 -19.94 3.27 11.97
CA ARG A 21 -18.91 4.29 11.97
C ARG A 21 -18.26 4.44 13.35
N MET A 22 -19.08 4.56 14.41
CA MET A 22 -18.60 4.70 15.78
C MET A 22 -17.74 3.49 16.21
N MET A 23 -18.10 2.27 15.80
CA MET A 23 -17.31 1.08 16.08
C MET A 23 -15.96 1.09 15.31
N CYS A 24 -15.96 1.47 14.04
CA CYS A 24 -14.74 1.57 13.25
C CYS A 24 -13.77 2.62 13.83
N GLU A 25 -14.28 3.79 14.25
CA GLU A 25 -13.49 4.88 14.84
C GLU A 25 -12.85 4.52 16.21
N GLN A 26 -13.36 3.49 16.90
CA GLN A 26 -12.76 2.94 18.12
C GLN A 26 -11.57 1.99 17.87
N ILE A 27 -11.33 1.62 16.62
CA ILE A 27 -10.25 0.70 16.24
C ILE A 27 -9.06 1.53 15.76
N GLU A 28 -7.96 1.49 16.49
CA GLU A 28 -6.81 2.41 16.31
C GLU A 28 -6.21 2.38 14.90
N TYR A 29 -6.17 1.20 14.27
CA TYR A 29 -5.60 1.01 12.93
C TYR A 29 -6.60 1.22 11.79
N VAL A 30 -7.82 1.71 12.06
CA VAL A 30 -8.87 1.97 11.06
C VAL A 30 -9.08 3.47 10.90
N GLU A 31 -9.34 3.92 9.68
CA GLU A 31 -9.77 5.26 9.33
C GLU A 31 -11.03 5.20 8.47
N VAL A 32 -12.10 5.83 8.90
CA VAL A 32 -13.31 6.01 8.08
C VAL A 32 -13.14 7.24 7.20
N VAL A 33 -12.83 7.01 5.92
CA VAL A 33 -12.67 8.09 4.92
C VAL A 33 -14.00 8.78 4.67
N LYS A 34 -15.05 8.00 4.40
CA LYS A 34 -16.41 8.51 4.20
C LYS A 34 -17.45 7.45 4.51
N ALA A 35 -18.62 7.92 5.00
CA ALA A 35 -19.81 7.09 5.22
C ALA A 35 -20.92 7.58 4.30
N PHE A 36 -21.59 6.66 3.63
CA PHE A 36 -22.66 6.92 2.65
C PHE A 36 -23.94 6.23 3.09
N ASN A 37 -25.07 6.92 2.92
CA ASN A 37 -26.41 6.34 3.06
C ASN A 37 -27.14 6.21 1.72
N ASP A 38 -26.41 6.43 0.61
CA ASP A 38 -26.92 6.34 -0.74
C ASP A 38 -25.89 5.59 -1.61
N PRO A 39 -26.24 4.40 -2.14
CA PRO A 39 -25.32 3.59 -2.93
C PRO A 39 -24.88 4.26 -4.23
N LEU A 40 -25.73 5.08 -4.86
CA LEU A 40 -25.36 5.78 -6.10
C LEU A 40 -24.27 6.82 -5.83
N LYS A 41 -24.39 7.58 -4.74
CA LYS A 41 -23.35 8.55 -4.35
C LYS A 41 -22.01 7.90 -4.05
N LEU A 42 -22.02 6.71 -3.42
CA LEU A 42 -20.79 5.99 -3.18
C LEU A 42 -20.13 5.62 -4.52
N VAL A 43 -20.87 5.04 -5.47
CA VAL A 43 -20.33 4.64 -6.77
C VAL A 43 -19.79 5.83 -7.57
N GLU A 44 -20.50 6.97 -7.55
CA GLU A 44 -20.05 8.20 -8.23
C GLU A 44 -18.75 8.78 -7.66
N GLU A 45 -18.60 8.75 -6.33
CA GLU A 45 -17.48 9.40 -5.65
C GLU A 45 -16.28 8.46 -5.41
N ALA A 46 -16.49 7.14 -5.41
CA ALA A 46 -15.44 6.17 -5.06
C ALA A 46 -14.17 6.31 -5.91
N GLY A 47 -14.30 6.66 -7.19
CA GLY A 47 -13.16 6.86 -8.10
C GLY A 47 -12.26 8.06 -7.73
N GLN A 48 -12.74 8.98 -6.90
CA GLN A 48 -12.03 10.19 -6.47
C GLN A 48 -11.48 10.06 -5.04
N LEU A 49 -11.86 8.99 -4.33
CA LEU A 49 -11.47 8.75 -2.95
C LEU A 49 -10.33 7.72 -2.90
N ASP A 50 -9.36 7.99 -2.04
CA ASP A 50 -8.30 7.03 -1.75
C ASP A 50 -8.71 6.20 -0.53
N PHE A 51 -8.98 4.90 -0.75
CA PHE A 51 -9.43 3.94 0.28
C PHE A 51 -8.96 2.51 -0.05
N ASP A 52 -8.89 1.69 0.97
CA ASP A 52 -8.41 0.32 0.90
C ASP A 52 -9.55 -0.71 0.90
N LEU A 53 -10.68 -0.42 1.56
CA LEU A 53 -11.75 -1.37 1.86
C LEU A 53 -13.12 -0.68 1.85
N CYS A 54 -14.16 -1.43 1.43
CA CYS A 54 -15.56 -1.04 1.66
C CYS A 54 -16.24 -1.96 2.67
N ILE A 55 -17.07 -1.40 3.56
CA ILE A 55 -18.01 -2.14 4.41
C ILE A 55 -19.40 -1.77 3.92
N LEU A 56 -20.10 -2.72 3.33
CA LEU A 56 -21.34 -2.49 2.60
C LEU A 56 -22.50 -3.28 3.23
N ASP A 57 -23.61 -2.60 3.50
CA ASP A 57 -24.87 -3.30 3.73
C ASP A 57 -25.33 -3.95 2.41
N ILE A 58 -25.84 -5.16 2.47
CA ILE A 58 -26.37 -5.85 1.30
C ILE A 58 -27.76 -5.33 0.95
N GLU A 59 -28.62 -5.17 1.93
CA GLU A 59 -30.03 -4.89 1.72
C GLU A 59 -30.33 -3.41 1.74
N MET A 60 -30.32 -2.82 0.57
CA MET A 60 -30.66 -1.43 0.35
C MET A 60 -31.66 -1.28 -0.81
N PRO A 61 -32.57 -0.29 -0.77
CA PRO A 61 -33.47 -0.04 -1.87
C PRO A 61 -32.74 0.43 -3.13
N GLY A 62 -33.19 -0.05 -4.28
CA GLY A 62 -32.61 0.30 -5.58
C GLY A 62 -31.36 -0.48 -5.93
N LEU A 63 -30.18 -0.01 -5.53
CA LEU A 63 -28.90 -0.67 -5.78
C LEU A 63 -28.41 -1.35 -4.48
N ASN A 64 -28.41 -2.68 -4.46
CA ASN A 64 -27.97 -3.46 -3.31
C ASN A 64 -26.43 -3.50 -3.17
N GLY A 65 -25.94 -3.90 -1.98
CA GLY A 65 -24.50 -3.94 -1.69
C GLY A 65 -23.69 -4.87 -2.59
N LEU A 66 -24.26 -5.98 -3.08
CA LEU A 66 -23.60 -6.90 -4.02
C LEU A 66 -23.37 -6.22 -5.37
N GLN A 67 -24.39 -5.49 -5.85
CA GLN A 67 -24.28 -4.71 -7.09
C GLN A 67 -23.26 -3.57 -6.96
N VAL A 68 -23.23 -2.89 -5.80
CA VAL A 68 -22.21 -1.88 -5.50
C VAL A 68 -20.81 -2.49 -5.54
N ALA A 69 -20.60 -3.63 -4.89
CA ALA A 69 -19.32 -4.33 -4.88
C ALA A 69 -18.85 -4.69 -6.30
N HIS A 70 -19.78 -5.17 -7.15
CA HIS A 70 -19.48 -5.46 -8.55
C HIS A 70 -19.04 -4.21 -9.35
N LEU A 71 -19.64 -3.05 -9.08
CA LEU A 71 -19.30 -1.79 -9.73
C LEU A 71 -17.93 -1.25 -9.26
N LEU A 72 -17.53 -1.53 -8.03
CA LEU A 72 -16.24 -1.12 -7.45
C LEU A 72 -15.03 -1.91 -7.96
N LYS A 73 -15.22 -2.93 -8.81
CA LYS A 73 -14.21 -3.71 -9.55
C LYS A 73 -12.90 -3.99 -8.79
N GLY A 74 -12.90 -5.07 -8.03
CA GLY A 74 -11.67 -5.57 -7.38
C GLY A 74 -11.26 -4.81 -6.12
N LYS A 75 -12.10 -3.89 -5.62
CA LYS A 75 -11.89 -3.32 -4.29
C LYS A 75 -12.32 -4.34 -3.24
N PRO A 76 -11.52 -4.54 -2.18
CA PRO A 76 -11.86 -5.43 -1.08
C PRO A 76 -13.16 -5.00 -0.40
N VAL A 77 -14.01 -5.98 -0.06
CA VAL A 77 -15.32 -5.72 0.55
C VAL A 77 -15.56 -6.62 1.76
N ILE A 78 -16.13 -6.05 2.81
CA ILE A 78 -16.80 -6.75 3.91
C ILE A 78 -18.29 -6.45 3.79
N PHE A 79 -19.13 -7.46 3.78
CA PHE A 79 -20.58 -7.25 3.76
C PHE A 79 -21.16 -7.27 5.17
N THR A 80 -22.18 -6.43 5.39
CA THR A 80 -23.08 -6.50 6.54
C THR A 80 -24.50 -6.81 6.07
N THR A 81 -25.28 -7.57 6.83
CA THR A 81 -26.66 -7.92 6.45
C THR A 81 -27.45 -8.50 7.61
N ALA A 82 -28.79 -8.37 7.54
CA ALA A 82 -29.72 -9.03 8.47
C ALA A 82 -29.97 -10.51 8.13
N TYR A 83 -29.75 -10.95 6.89
CA TYR A 83 -30.13 -12.26 6.37
C TYR A 83 -28.97 -13.23 6.18
N LYS A 84 -29.26 -14.53 6.15
CA LYS A 84 -28.27 -15.60 5.97
C LYS A 84 -28.07 -15.99 4.50
N ASP A 85 -29.00 -15.62 3.64
CA ASP A 85 -29.15 -16.25 2.32
C ASP A 85 -28.20 -15.68 1.25
N HIS A 86 -27.56 -14.54 1.50
CA HIS A 86 -26.60 -13.90 0.56
C HIS A 86 -25.15 -14.36 0.71
N ALA A 87 -24.86 -15.32 1.59
CA ALA A 87 -23.49 -15.77 1.80
C ALA A 87 -22.87 -16.45 0.57
N ALA A 88 -23.68 -17.13 -0.25
CA ALA A 88 -23.21 -17.75 -1.49
C ALA A 88 -22.83 -16.70 -2.56
N GLU A 89 -23.65 -15.67 -2.72
CA GLU A 89 -23.41 -14.57 -3.68
C GLU A 89 -22.21 -13.70 -3.26
N ALA A 90 -22.05 -13.49 -1.95
CA ALA A 90 -20.87 -12.78 -1.40
C ALA A 90 -19.57 -13.57 -1.62
N TYR A 91 -19.64 -14.91 -1.61
CA TYR A 91 -18.51 -15.79 -1.91
C TYR A 91 -18.06 -15.66 -3.38
N ASP A 92 -18.99 -15.59 -4.32
CA ASP A 92 -18.70 -15.41 -5.75
C ASP A 92 -18.03 -14.05 -6.05
N LEU A 93 -18.20 -13.05 -5.18
CA LEU A 93 -17.57 -11.74 -5.27
C LEU A 93 -16.22 -11.66 -4.54
N GLU A 94 -15.69 -12.80 -4.05
CA GLU A 94 -14.42 -12.85 -3.29
C GLU A 94 -14.41 -11.88 -2.09
N ALA A 95 -15.56 -11.68 -1.43
CA ALA A 95 -15.64 -10.82 -0.26
C ALA A 95 -14.68 -11.29 0.84
N ILE A 96 -14.02 -10.34 1.48
CA ILE A 96 -13.09 -10.64 2.59
C ILE A 96 -13.86 -11.33 3.73
N ASP A 97 -15.03 -10.79 4.05
CA ASP A 97 -15.85 -11.33 5.13
C ASP A 97 -17.33 -10.92 5.00
N TYR A 98 -18.14 -11.56 5.84
CA TYR A 98 -19.58 -11.38 5.90
C TYR A 98 -20.01 -11.29 7.37
N ILE A 99 -20.64 -10.18 7.76
CA ILE A 99 -21.01 -9.89 9.13
C ILE A 99 -22.53 -9.78 9.25
N ARG A 100 -23.12 -10.62 10.12
CA ARG A 100 -24.54 -10.57 10.37
C ARG A 100 -24.89 -9.41 11.32
N LYS A 101 -25.92 -8.65 10.98
CA LYS A 101 -26.53 -7.64 11.88
C LYS A 101 -27.30 -8.35 13.05
N PRO A 102 -27.28 -7.82 14.29
CA PRO A 102 -26.58 -6.61 14.68
C PRO A 102 -25.05 -6.80 14.68
N VAL A 103 -24.32 -5.85 14.12
CA VAL A 103 -22.86 -5.89 14.05
C VAL A 103 -22.29 -5.82 15.46
N GLN A 104 -21.49 -6.82 15.86
CA GLN A 104 -20.80 -6.86 17.15
C GLN A 104 -19.36 -6.39 16.96
N LYS A 105 -18.83 -5.64 17.91
CA LYS A 105 -17.51 -5.03 17.84
C LYS A 105 -16.41 -6.06 17.59
N GLU A 106 -16.40 -7.15 18.36
CA GLU A 106 -15.40 -8.22 18.25
C GLU A 106 -15.46 -8.93 16.89
N ARG A 107 -16.66 -9.01 16.29
CA ARG A 107 -16.84 -9.62 14.97
C ARG A 107 -16.35 -8.69 13.86
N LEU A 108 -16.59 -7.37 14.00
CA LEU A 108 -16.09 -6.34 13.11
C LEU A 108 -14.56 -6.27 13.17
N GLU A 109 -13.97 -6.26 14.37
CA GLU A 109 -12.51 -6.26 14.54
C GLU A 109 -11.84 -7.46 13.84
N LYS A 110 -12.41 -8.66 14.00
CA LYS A 110 -11.88 -9.86 13.30
C LYS A 110 -11.93 -9.73 11.78
N ALA A 111 -13.01 -9.18 11.22
CA ALA A 111 -13.14 -8.98 9.79
C ALA A 111 -12.16 -7.92 9.27
N LEU A 112 -11.99 -6.83 10.01
CA LEU A 112 -11.04 -5.77 9.70
C LEU A 112 -9.59 -6.23 9.83
N GLN A 113 -9.26 -7.06 10.84
CA GLN A 113 -7.94 -7.67 10.96
C GLN A 113 -7.64 -8.58 9.77
N LYS A 114 -8.59 -9.43 9.38
CA LYS A 114 -8.46 -10.26 8.17
C LYS A 114 -8.23 -9.41 6.91
N ALA A 115 -8.94 -8.28 6.79
CA ALA A 115 -8.73 -7.34 5.70
C ALA A 115 -7.33 -6.71 5.73
N ALA A 116 -6.89 -6.26 6.90
CA ALA A 116 -5.56 -5.68 7.09
C ALA A 116 -4.46 -6.70 6.73
N ASP A 117 -4.59 -7.96 7.18
CA ASP A 117 -3.62 -9.01 6.88
C ASP A 117 -3.57 -9.29 5.36
N LEU A 118 -4.72 -9.48 4.71
CA LEU A 118 -4.81 -9.70 3.26
C LEU A 118 -4.25 -8.53 2.45
N LEU A 119 -4.55 -7.30 2.84
CA LEU A 119 -4.07 -6.10 2.16
C LEU A 119 -2.59 -5.81 2.43
N SER A 120 -2.08 -6.17 3.61
CA SER A 120 -0.65 -6.10 3.90
C SER A 120 0.13 -7.11 3.06
N VAL A 121 -0.38 -8.32 2.90
CA VAL A 121 0.15 -9.35 1.99
C VAL A 121 0.06 -8.86 0.54
N SER A 122 -1.05 -8.28 0.12
CA SER A 122 -1.23 -7.73 -1.24
C SER A 122 -0.32 -6.52 -1.52
N LYS A 123 -0.05 -5.67 -0.53
CA LYS A 123 0.97 -4.60 -0.65
C LYS A 123 2.40 -5.17 -0.68
N SER A 124 2.63 -6.33 -0.06
CA SER A 124 3.91 -7.06 -0.14
C SER A 124 4.03 -7.95 -1.39
N GLU A 125 2.93 -8.25 -2.09
CA GLU A 125 2.90 -9.23 -3.19
C GLU A 125 3.37 -8.72 -4.55
N LYS A 126 3.56 -7.43 -4.79
CA LYS A 126 4.46 -7.02 -5.86
C LYS A 126 5.90 -7.01 -5.34
N GLN A 127 6.41 -8.17 -5.00
CA GLN A 127 7.82 -8.33 -4.63
C GLN A 127 8.77 -8.02 -5.80
N PHE A 128 8.26 -7.79 -6.99
CA PHE A 128 9.06 -7.49 -8.17
C PHE A 128 8.31 -6.61 -9.19
N VAL A 129 9.07 -5.98 -10.07
CA VAL A 129 8.57 -5.27 -11.26
C VAL A 129 9.34 -5.74 -12.49
N GLN A 130 8.65 -5.82 -13.64
CA GLN A 130 9.31 -6.10 -14.91
C GLN A 130 9.81 -4.79 -15.53
N LEU A 131 11.12 -4.68 -15.75
CA LEU A 131 11.76 -3.49 -16.31
C LEU A 131 12.67 -3.83 -17.49
N ASN A 132 12.92 -2.82 -18.33
CA ASN A 132 13.87 -2.91 -19.44
C ASN A 132 15.29 -2.61 -18.92
N THR A 133 16.24 -3.48 -19.28
CA THR A 133 17.65 -3.32 -18.94
C THR A 133 18.51 -3.29 -20.22
N ASN A 134 19.80 -3.06 -20.05
CA ASN A 134 20.78 -3.19 -21.12
C ASN A 134 20.95 -4.63 -21.64
N LYS A 135 20.43 -5.64 -20.91
CA LYS A 135 20.47 -7.08 -21.26
C LYS A 135 19.11 -7.62 -21.71
N GLY A 136 18.08 -6.76 -21.83
CA GLY A 136 16.70 -7.17 -22.13
C GLY A 136 15.75 -6.88 -20.97
N LYS A 137 14.62 -7.58 -20.89
CA LYS A 137 13.65 -7.45 -19.78
C LYS A 137 14.11 -8.27 -18.58
N THR A 138 13.97 -7.72 -17.39
CA THR A 138 14.24 -8.38 -16.11
C THR A 138 13.08 -8.28 -15.16
N LEU A 139 12.95 -9.21 -14.22
CA LEU A 139 12.14 -9.08 -13.03
C LEU A 139 13.04 -8.55 -11.90
N LEU A 140 12.83 -7.33 -11.49
CA LEU A 140 13.56 -6.71 -10.38
C LEU A 140 12.82 -7.01 -9.09
N TYR A 141 13.34 -7.91 -8.27
CA TYR A 141 12.82 -8.25 -6.95
C TYR A 141 13.25 -7.19 -5.94
N PHE A 142 12.29 -6.56 -5.26
CA PHE A 142 12.58 -5.42 -4.37
C PHE A 142 13.44 -5.81 -3.17
N ASN A 143 13.23 -7.01 -2.62
CA ASN A 143 14.04 -7.54 -1.53
C ASN A 143 15.52 -7.74 -1.88
N GLN A 144 15.87 -7.80 -3.17
CA GLN A 144 17.27 -7.93 -3.62
C GLN A 144 17.93 -6.57 -3.88
N VAL A 145 17.16 -5.49 -3.96
CA VAL A 145 17.68 -4.16 -4.24
C VAL A 145 18.32 -3.56 -3.00
N SER A 146 19.54 -3.03 -3.14
CA SER A 146 20.28 -2.32 -2.10
C SER A 146 20.36 -0.82 -2.36
N LEU A 147 20.66 -0.42 -3.60
CA LEU A 147 20.82 0.97 -3.99
C LEU A 147 20.41 1.16 -5.46
N ILE A 148 19.76 2.26 -5.76
CA ILE A 148 19.49 2.69 -7.13
C ILE A 148 20.11 4.07 -7.31
N THR A 149 21.03 4.19 -8.26
CA THR A 149 21.74 5.44 -8.53
C THR A 149 21.66 5.84 -10.01
N THR A 150 21.98 7.09 -10.32
CA THR A 150 22.04 7.54 -11.70
C THR A 150 23.25 6.89 -12.41
N ALA A 151 23.03 6.27 -13.56
CA ALA A 151 24.10 5.63 -14.32
C ALA A 151 25.07 6.66 -14.89
N GLU A 152 26.38 6.37 -14.85
CA GLU A 152 27.43 7.31 -15.28
C GLU A 152 27.39 7.62 -16.78
N ARG A 153 27.10 6.58 -17.60
CA ARG A 153 27.15 6.71 -19.09
C ARG A 153 25.97 7.50 -19.67
N ASP A 154 24.78 7.34 -19.08
CA ASP A 154 23.58 8.04 -19.53
C ASP A 154 22.71 8.38 -18.30
N LYS A 155 22.50 9.66 -18.04
CA LYS A 155 21.72 10.13 -16.89
C LYS A 155 20.24 9.74 -16.93
N ARG A 156 19.72 9.31 -18.08
CA ARG A 156 18.36 8.78 -18.21
C ARG A 156 18.25 7.37 -17.69
N ASP A 157 19.36 6.64 -17.65
CA ASP A 157 19.44 5.29 -17.12
C ASP A 157 19.71 5.30 -15.62
N LYS A 158 19.35 4.21 -14.94
CA LYS A 158 19.62 4.01 -13.51
C LYS A 158 20.38 2.72 -13.30
N LEU A 159 21.41 2.79 -12.49
CA LEU A 159 22.17 1.64 -12.01
C LEU A 159 21.54 1.12 -10.73
N VAL A 160 21.22 -0.15 -10.68
CA VAL A 160 20.73 -0.86 -9.51
C VAL A 160 21.83 -1.76 -8.98
N LEU A 161 22.18 -1.59 -7.71
CA LEU A 161 23.06 -2.49 -6.98
C LEU A 161 22.22 -3.50 -6.20
N LEU A 162 22.41 -4.79 -6.44
CA LEU A 162 21.74 -5.88 -5.76
C LEU A 162 22.55 -6.37 -4.54
N GLU A 163 21.89 -7.08 -3.61
CA GLU A 163 22.54 -7.66 -2.43
C GLU A 163 23.69 -8.60 -2.74
N ASN A 164 23.56 -9.37 -3.82
CA ASN A 164 24.59 -10.28 -4.32
C ASN A 164 25.76 -9.57 -5.02
N ARG A 165 25.80 -8.22 -4.98
CA ARG A 165 26.74 -7.33 -5.66
C ARG A 165 26.63 -7.31 -7.19
N GLU A 166 25.59 -7.89 -7.77
CA GLU A 166 25.30 -7.72 -9.19
C GLU A 166 24.78 -6.31 -9.48
N GLU A 167 25.10 -5.85 -10.68
CA GLU A 167 24.69 -4.57 -11.21
C GLU A 167 23.73 -4.73 -12.39
N LEU A 168 22.62 -3.99 -12.36
CA LEU A 168 21.66 -3.91 -13.45
C LEU A 168 21.52 -2.47 -13.91
N VAL A 169 21.51 -2.24 -15.22
CA VAL A 169 21.24 -0.91 -15.77
C VAL A 169 19.83 -0.88 -16.31
N LEU A 170 18.95 -0.14 -15.63
CA LEU A 170 17.58 0.13 -16.06
C LEU A 170 17.59 1.24 -17.12
N LYS A 171 16.91 0.98 -18.23
CA LYS A 171 16.93 1.86 -19.39
C LYS A 171 15.79 2.88 -19.34
N ASN A 172 16.14 4.14 -19.57
CA ASN A 172 15.21 5.24 -19.82
C ASN A 172 14.08 5.33 -18.80
N ILE A 173 14.42 5.41 -17.52
CA ILE A 173 13.48 5.45 -16.39
C ILE A 173 13.83 6.57 -15.41
N SER A 174 12.81 7.28 -14.92
CA SER A 174 12.99 8.32 -13.90
C SER A 174 12.93 7.77 -12.47
N PHE A 175 13.46 8.53 -11.50
CA PHE A 175 13.33 8.16 -10.09
C PHE A 175 11.87 8.20 -9.61
N GLU A 176 11.06 9.09 -10.15
CA GLU A 176 9.63 9.20 -9.83
C GLU A 176 8.88 7.93 -10.28
N GLN A 177 9.17 7.43 -11.48
CA GLN A 177 8.62 6.17 -11.97
C GLN A 177 9.08 4.99 -11.11
N ILE A 178 10.35 4.94 -10.72
CA ILE A 178 10.87 3.88 -9.85
C ILE A 178 10.17 3.91 -8.49
N LEU A 179 10.05 5.07 -7.86
CA LEU A 179 9.40 5.23 -6.56
C LEU A 179 7.91 4.88 -6.59
N SER A 180 7.24 4.97 -7.74
CA SER A 180 5.81 4.63 -7.84
C SER A 180 5.51 3.12 -7.70
N PHE A 181 6.51 2.26 -7.87
CA PHE A 181 6.35 0.80 -7.70
C PHE A 181 7.21 0.20 -6.58
N LEU A 182 8.19 0.93 -6.04
CA LEU A 182 8.94 0.47 -4.86
C LEU A 182 8.09 0.59 -3.60
N PRO A 183 8.17 -0.38 -2.68
CA PRO A 183 7.56 -0.25 -1.36
C PRO A 183 8.09 0.98 -0.63
N SER A 184 7.19 1.90 -0.30
CA SER A 184 7.57 3.19 0.29
C SER A 184 8.18 3.07 1.68
N GLU A 185 7.85 2.00 2.41
CA GLU A 185 8.39 1.67 3.73
C GLU A 185 9.84 1.18 3.68
N ASP A 186 10.25 0.54 2.57
CA ASP A 186 11.57 -0.10 2.44
C ASP A 186 12.61 0.78 1.73
N PHE A 187 12.17 1.81 1.02
CA PHE A 187 13.03 2.62 0.17
C PHE A 187 12.87 4.11 0.47
N CYS A 188 13.98 4.83 0.38
CA CYS A 188 13.99 6.28 0.51
C CYS A 188 14.88 6.94 -0.56
N ARG A 189 14.37 7.99 -1.20
CA ARG A 189 15.21 8.86 -2.02
C ARG A 189 16.00 9.78 -1.09
N VAL A 190 17.32 9.74 -1.17
CA VAL A 190 18.20 10.42 -0.21
C VAL A 190 18.92 11.62 -0.82
N ASN A 191 18.93 11.73 -2.14
CA ASN A 191 19.42 12.89 -2.87
C ASN A 191 18.93 12.88 -4.33
N LYS A 192 19.47 13.78 -5.17
CA LYS A 192 19.08 13.88 -6.60
C LYS A 192 19.46 12.65 -7.43
N LYS A 193 20.41 11.84 -6.97
CA LYS A 193 21.00 10.74 -7.74
C LYS A 193 20.69 9.35 -7.16
N ASP A 194 20.24 9.26 -5.90
CA ASP A 194 20.23 8.00 -5.17
C ASP A 194 18.90 7.72 -4.45
N ILE A 195 18.44 6.47 -4.55
CA ILE A 195 17.41 5.83 -3.73
C ILE A 195 18.09 4.69 -2.98
N VAL A 196 18.00 4.65 -1.66
CA VAL A 196 18.58 3.62 -0.80
C VAL A 196 17.49 2.72 -0.24
N ALA A 197 17.76 1.42 -0.19
CA ALA A 197 16.95 0.49 0.60
C ALA A 197 17.28 0.69 2.09
N LEU A 198 16.29 0.88 2.95
CA LEU A 198 16.53 1.18 4.38
C LEU A 198 17.26 0.04 5.11
N LYS A 199 17.08 -1.21 4.68
CA LYS A 199 17.75 -2.39 5.22
C LYS A 199 19.28 -2.36 5.13
N VAL A 200 19.86 -1.60 4.18
CA VAL A 200 21.32 -1.48 4.04
C VAL A 200 21.89 -0.29 4.80
N VAL A 201 21.06 0.52 5.44
CA VAL A 201 21.51 1.65 6.28
C VAL A 201 22.10 1.10 7.58
N LYS A 202 23.39 1.38 7.83
CA LYS A 202 24.08 0.98 9.06
C LYS A 202 23.96 2.05 10.13
N PHE A 203 24.30 3.29 9.78
CA PHE A 203 24.08 4.49 10.57
C PHE A 203 24.13 5.73 9.66
N PHE A 204 23.69 6.87 10.15
CA PHE A 204 23.70 8.10 9.39
C PHE A 204 24.05 9.32 10.27
N THR A 205 24.56 10.34 9.63
CA THR A 205 24.85 11.64 10.20
C THR A 205 23.91 12.69 9.60
N HIS A 206 24.22 13.98 9.81
CA HIS A 206 23.45 15.07 9.22
C HIS A 206 23.47 15.06 7.68
N ASP A 207 24.57 14.66 7.05
CA ASP A 207 24.84 14.80 5.62
C ASP A 207 25.28 13.51 4.92
N GLU A 208 25.51 12.43 5.67
CA GLU A 208 25.96 11.16 5.13
C GLU A 208 25.17 9.96 5.69
N ILE A 209 24.98 8.97 4.84
CA ILE A 209 24.46 7.64 5.18
C ILE A 209 25.58 6.63 4.95
N ILE A 210 25.92 5.87 5.99
CA ILE A 210 26.88 4.77 5.92
C ILE A 210 26.09 3.49 5.75
N THR A 211 26.44 2.71 4.74
CA THR A 211 25.72 1.47 4.43
C THR A 211 26.50 0.23 4.85
N THR A 212 25.81 -0.91 4.87
CA THR A 212 26.44 -2.24 5.01
C THR A 212 27.13 -2.71 3.72
N MET A 213 26.96 -1.96 2.63
CA MET A 213 27.62 -2.23 1.34
C MET A 213 29.08 -1.75 1.38
N HIS A 214 29.91 -2.35 0.52
CA HIS A 214 31.32 -1.99 0.41
C HIS A 214 31.65 -1.57 -1.03
N ASP A 215 32.53 -0.60 -1.16
CA ASP A 215 33.13 -0.20 -2.42
C ASP A 215 34.14 -1.27 -2.93
N PRO A 216 34.65 -1.15 -4.17
CA PRO A 216 35.64 -2.10 -4.70
C PRO A 216 36.94 -2.19 -3.88
N ASN A 217 37.23 -1.20 -3.04
CA ASN A 217 38.42 -1.17 -2.16
C ASN A 217 38.14 -1.79 -0.79
N GLY A 218 36.90 -2.23 -0.52
CA GLY A 218 36.49 -2.84 0.74
C GLY A 218 36.07 -1.85 1.82
N HIS A 219 35.96 -0.56 1.52
CA HIS A 219 35.43 0.45 2.46
C HIS A 219 33.90 0.49 2.43
N GLU A 220 33.28 0.82 3.55
CA GLU A 220 31.83 1.00 3.63
C GLU A 220 31.38 2.10 2.66
N LEU A 221 30.38 1.79 1.85
CA LEU A 221 29.85 2.74 0.88
C LEU A 221 29.10 3.87 1.59
N LYS A 222 29.50 5.10 1.31
CA LYS A 222 28.91 6.34 1.84
C LYS A 222 28.02 6.99 0.79
N ILE A 223 26.84 7.41 1.21
CA ILE A 223 25.85 8.07 0.36
C ILE A 223 25.52 9.43 0.97
N THR A 224 25.56 10.47 0.16
CA THR A 224 25.21 11.83 0.63
C THR A 224 23.72 11.93 0.93
N LEU A 225 23.35 12.45 2.09
CA LEU A 225 21.99 12.77 2.46
C LEU A 225 21.71 14.26 2.19
N GLY A 226 20.98 14.54 1.11
CA GLY A 226 20.65 15.90 0.70
C GLY A 226 19.60 16.55 1.61
N ASP A 227 19.72 17.87 1.86
CA ASP A 227 18.85 18.61 2.77
C ASP A 227 17.35 18.45 2.49
N ASN A 228 16.96 18.48 1.20
CA ASN A 228 15.56 18.37 0.79
C ASN A 228 14.96 16.96 1.03
N TYR A 229 15.78 15.95 1.22
CA TYR A 229 15.40 14.55 1.40
C TYR A 229 15.49 14.09 2.84
N ARG A 230 16.20 14.84 3.69
CA ARG A 230 16.48 14.49 5.08
C ARG A 230 15.22 14.28 5.91
N LYS A 231 14.23 15.17 5.78
CA LYS A 231 13.00 15.09 6.58
C LYS A 231 12.26 13.76 6.34
N GLU A 232 12.11 13.36 5.08
CA GLU A 232 11.48 12.09 4.73
C GLU A 232 12.30 10.90 5.21
N PHE A 233 13.63 10.94 5.02
CA PHE A 233 14.53 9.88 5.46
C PHE A 233 14.45 9.64 6.97
N ILE A 234 14.53 10.72 7.78
CA ILE A 234 14.41 10.62 9.24
C ILE A 234 13.05 10.06 9.64
N GLN A 235 11.94 10.50 9.02
CA GLN A 235 10.60 9.99 9.32
C GLN A 235 10.47 8.48 9.07
N LYS A 236 11.18 7.94 8.09
CA LYS A 236 11.17 6.51 7.76
C LYS A 236 12.11 5.68 8.65
N THR A 237 13.10 6.29 9.28
CA THR A 237 14.11 5.59 10.13
C THR A 237 13.79 5.65 11.61
N ILE A 238 12.88 6.52 12.06
CA ILE A 238 12.37 6.56 13.44
C ILE A 238 11.09 5.72 13.48
N GLN A 239 11.23 4.45 13.81
CA GLN A 239 10.14 3.56 14.25
C GLN A 239 10.27 3.27 15.72
#